data_cbd4d900971736d4aaeb77a7f750c45f
#
_entry.id   cbd4d900971736d4aaeb77a7f750c45f
#
_cell.length_a   1.000
_cell.length_b   1.000
_cell.length_c   1.000
_cell.angle_alpha   90.00
_cell.angle_beta   90.00
_cell.angle_gamma   90.00
#
_symmetry.space_group_name_H-M   'P 1'
#
loop_
_entity.id
_entity.type
_entity.pdbx_description
1 polymer ?
#
loop_
_entity_poly.entity_id
_entity_poly.type
_entity_poly.pdbx_seq_one_letter_code
_entity_poly.pdbx_strand_id
1 'polypeptide(L)'
;MDTLFNTSFESTPSPHTLPSVKLKAHTYELQESNVRLKLTICDTVGYGDQINKDDSFKAVVDYIDAQFENYLQEELKIKRSLVTCHDSRIHICLYFICPTGHGLKSLDLVCMKKLDSKVNIIPVIAKADTISKVELQRFKAKIIQELNANGVHIYQFPTDDETVAETNTSMNSHIPFAVVGSTEFIKVGNKLIRARQYPWGTVQVENETHCDFVKLREMLIRTNMEDMREKTHTRHYELYRQKRLEQMGFSDVDSDNKPISFQQTFEAKRSNHLAELQSKEEEVRQMFVQRVKEKEAELKESEKDLHAKFEKLKRDHAEEKRKLEESRKALEEDYLDFQRRKQQLATAHHTLTLGKSKKK
;
A
#
# COMPACT_ATOMS: atom_id res chain seq x y z
N MET A 1 15.46 10.50 16.42
CA MET A 1 14.10 10.96 16.67
C MET A 1 13.89 11.27 18.13
N ASP A 2 14.11 10.36 19.01
CA ASP A 2 13.97 10.57 20.46
C ASP A 2 14.78 11.78 20.95
N THR A 3 15.97 11.96 20.37
CA THR A 3 16.81 13.12 20.67
C THR A 3 16.23 14.45 20.17
N LEU A 4 15.57 14.47 18.98
CA LEU A 4 14.98 15.69 18.42
C LEU A 4 13.80 16.23 19.23
N PHE A 5 12.92 15.32 19.69
CA PHE A 5 11.67 15.70 20.33
C PHE A 5 11.66 15.49 21.84
N ASN A 6 12.78 15.07 22.42
CA ASN A 6 12.89 14.77 23.84
C ASN A 6 11.85 13.75 24.35
N THR A 7 11.51 12.78 23.49
CA THR A 7 10.53 11.72 23.75
C THR A 7 11.22 10.37 23.67
N SER A 8 10.67 9.35 24.27
CA SER A 8 11.04 7.97 24.04
C SER A 8 9.98 7.33 23.15
N PHE A 9 10.29 7.16 21.89
CA PHE A 9 9.44 6.35 21.01
C PHE A 9 9.78 4.88 21.25
N GLU A 10 8.79 4.05 21.45
CA GLU A 10 8.99 2.60 21.49
C GLU A 10 9.57 2.13 20.16
N SER A 11 10.88 2.03 20.08
CA SER A 11 11.53 1.34 18.99
C SER A 11 11.39 -0.15 19.22
N THR A 12 10.43 -0.77 18.57
CA THR A 12 10.46 -2.24 18.45
C THR A 12 11.77 -2.62 17.77
N PRO A 13 12.62 -3.47 18.39
CA PRO A 13 13.86 -3.88 17.77
C PRO A 13 13.54 -4.50 16.41
N SER A 14 14.02 -3.85 15.36
CA SER A 14 13.85 -4.36 14.01
C SER A 14 14.83 -5.52 13.81
N PRO A 15 14.38 -6.68 13.32
CA PRO A 15 15.30 -7.76 13.01
C PRO A 15 16.31 -7.25 11.96
N HIS A 16 17.60 -7.46 12.21
CA HIS A 16 18.70 -7.01 11.36
C HIS A 16 18.73 -7.66 9.97
N THR A 17 17.86 -8.63 9.71
CA THR A 17 17.77 -9.36 8.45
C THR A 17 16.39 -9.20 7.85
N LEU A 18 16.17 -8.10 7.15
CA LEU A 18 14.96 -7.92 6.36
C LEU A 18 15.26 -8.21 4.88
N PRO A 19 14.42 -9.00 4.19
CA PRO A 19 14.62 -9.31 2.78
C PRO A 19 14.41 -8.09 1.88
N SER A 20 13.74 -7.05 2.38
CA SER A 20 13.46 -5.81 1.64
C SER A 20 13.44 -4.61 2.57
N VAL A 21 13.70 -3.43 2.01
CA VAL A 21 13.56 -2.16 2.74
C VAL A 21 12.09 -1.91 3.05
N LYS A 22 11.79 -1.63 4.32
CA LYS A 22 10.45 -1.26 4.77
C LYS A 22 10.43 0.19 5.20
N LEU A 23 9.46 0.94 4.71
CA LEU A 23 9.22 2.31 5.12
C LEU A 23 8.08 2.35 6.13
N LYS A 24 8.32 3.02 7.26
CA LYS A 24 7.33 3.23 8.32
C LYS A 24 7.15 4.73 8.52
N ALA A 25 5.94 5.22 8.29
CA ALA A 25 5.61 6.61 8.50
C ALA A 25 4.91 6.79 9.85
N HIS A 26 5.39 7.74 10.65
CA HIS A 26 4.81 8.15 11.92
C HIS A 26 4.52 9.64 11.89
N THR A 27 3.32 10.03 12.27
CA THR A 27 2.90 11.43 12.27
C THR A 27 2.80 11.93 13.70
N TYR A 28 3.40 13.08 13.95
CA TYR A 28 3.41 13.76 15.25
C TYR A 28 2.79 15.14 15.11
N GLU A 29 1.97 15.52 16.07
CA GLU A 29 1.43 16.86 16.16
C GLU A 29 2.16 17.60 17.27
N LEU A 30 2.88 18.65 16.90
CA LEU A 30 3.59 19.54 17.80
C LEU A 30 2.78 20.82 17.91
N GLN A 31 2.51 21.27 19.12
CA GLN A 31 1.84 22.52 19.36
C GLN A 31 2.69 23.39 20.28
N GLU A 32 3.03 24.57 19.80
CA GLU A 32 3.70 25.60 20.60
C GLU A 32 2.90 26.91 20.47
N SER A 33 2.37 27.37 21.57
CA SER A 33 1.49 28.56 21.59
C SER A 33 0.32 28.43 20.59
N ASN A 34 0.27 29.25 19.56
CA ASN A 34 -0.77 29.25 18.52
C ASN A 34 -0.36 28.54 17.25
N VAL A 35 0.85 27.98 17.18
CA VAL A 35 1.36 27.28 16.00
C VAL A 35 1.19 25.78 16.19
N ARG A 36 0.53 25.15 15.22
CA ARG A 36 0.43 23.68 15.14
C ARG A 36 1.29 23.20 14.00
N LEU A 37 2.26 22.36 14.31
CA LEU A 37 3.10 21.69 13.32
C LEU A 37 2.75 20.21 13.29
N LYS A 38 2.31 19.73 12.13
CA LYS A 38 2.13 18.31 11.87
C LYS A 38 3.38 17.79 11.15
N LEU A 39 4.16 16.98 11.84
CA LEU A 39 5.40 16.42 11.33
C LEU A 39 5.23 14.93 11.07
N THR A 40 5.40 14.51 9.84
CA THR A 40 5.43 13.10 9.46
C THR A 40 6.86 12.66 9.20
N ILE A 41 7.28 11.62 9.90
CA ILE A 41 8.61 11.06 9.79
C ILE A 41 8.49 9.67 9.20
N CYS A 42 9.18 9.46 8.07
CA CYS A 42 9.25 8.16 7.43
C CYS A 42 10.63 7.54 7.70
N ASP A 43 10.64 6.45 8.44
CA ASP A 43 11.87 5.69 8.74
C ASP A 43 12.06 4.57 7.72
N THR A 44 13.31 4.41 7.26
CA THR A 44 13.72 3.38 6.31
C THR A 44 14.42 2.25 7.07
N VAL A 45 13.68 1.17 7.33
CA VAL A 45 14.22 0.01 8.06
C VAL A 45 14.84 -0.98 7.08
N GLY A 46 16.06 -1.43 7.35
CA GLY A 46 16.77 -2.43 6.55
C GLY A 46 17.46 -1.88 5.31
N TYR A 47 17.63 -0.56 5.18
CA TYR A 47 18.36 0.03 4.07
C TYR A 47 19.85 -0.35 4.12
N GLY A 48 20.33 -0.94 3.02
CA GLY A 48 21.74 -1.36 2.88
C GLY A 48 22.11 -2.69 3.52
N ASP A 49 21.14 -3.38 4.15
CA ASP A 49 21.35 -4.69 4.80
C ASP A 49 21.21 -5.87 3.81
N GLN A 50 20.67 -5.62 2.62
CA GLN A 50 20.48 -6.65 1.60
C GLN A 50 21.82 -7.14 1.04
N ILE A 51 21.88 -8.41 0.61
CA ILE A 51 23.02 -8.99 -0.11
C ILE A 51 23.19 -8.26 -1.45
N ASN A 52 22.10 -8.11 -2.21
CA ASN A 52 22.08 -7.27 -3.40
C ASN A 52 21.64 -5.85 -2.99
N LYS A 53 22.58 -4.90 -3.08
CA LYS A 53 22.37 -3.51 -2.69
C LYS A 53 21.88 -2.62 -3.82
N ASP A 54 21.87 -3.12 -5.06
CA ASP A 54 21.57 -2.31 -6.24
C ASP A 54 20.13 -1.78 -6.23
N ASP A 55 19.19 -2.54 -5.65
CA ASP A 55 17.79 -2.19 -5.54
C ASP A 55 17.38 -1.58 -4.19
N SER A 56 18.32 -1.42 -3.24
CA SER A 56 18.01 -0.91 -1.89
C SER A 56 17.36 0.47 -1.90
N PHE A 57 17.73 1.33 -2.85
CA PHE A 57 17.18 2.67 -2.99
C PHE A 57 15.80 2.69 -3.68
N LYS A 58 15.46 1.63 -4.43
CA LYS A 58 14.22 1.58 -5.24
C LYS A 58 12.97 1.76 -4.39
N ALA A 59 12.88 1.06 -3.25
CA ALA A 59 11.75 1.18 -2.35
C ALA A 59 11.56 2.63 -1.83
N VAL A 60 12.65 3.36 -1.61
CA VAL A 60 12.61 4.76 -1.17
C VAL A 60 12.14 5.67 -2.29
N VAL A 61 12.66 5.46 -3.51
CA VAL A 61 12.26 6.22 -4.71
C VAL A 61 10.78 6.00 -5.02
N ASP A 62 10.34 4.72 -5.04
CA ASP A 62 8.97 4.35 -5.33
C ASP A 62 7.99 4.95 -4.28
N TYR A 63 8.41 5.02 -3.02
CA TYR A 63 7.62 5.66 -1.97
C TYR A 63 7.46 7.16 -2.19
N ILE A 64 8.53 7.87 -2.54
CA ILE A 64 8.47 9.32 -2.85
C ILE A 64 7.55 9.56 -4.04
N ASP A 65 7.70 8.77 -5.12
CA ASP A 65 6.85 8.87 -6.30
C ASP A 65 5.38 8.58 -5.99
N ALA A 66 5.10 7.62 -5.12
CA ALA A 66 3.74 7.33 -4.66
C ALA A 66 3.12 8.51 -3.88
N GLN A 67 3.90 9.22 -3.06
CA GLN A 67 3.40 10.41 -2.36
C GLN A 67 3.13 11.58 -3.33
N PHE A 68 3.96 11.76 -4.35
CA PHE A 68 3.71 12.74 -5.41
C PHE A 68 2.48 12.37 -6.24
N GLU A 69 2.30 11.09 -6.57
CA GLU A 69 1.11 10.61 -7.27
C GLU A 69 -0.17 10.89 -6.47
N ASN A 70 -0.17 10.61 -5.16
CA ASN A 70 -1.30 10.90 -4.29
C ASN A 70 -1.66 12.39 -4.30
N TYR A 71 -0.67 13.27 -4.27
CA TYR A 71 -0.90 14.71 -4.34
C TYR A 71 -1.44 15.14 -5.71
N LEU A 72 -0.89 14.59 -6.81
CA LEU A 72 -1.37 14.83 -8.18
C LEU A 72 -2.82 14.36 -8.37
N GLN A 73 -3.17 13.20 -7.83
CA GLN A 73 -4.54 12.69 -7.89
C GLN A 73 -5.53 13.62 -7.16
N GLU A 74 -5.12 14.23 -6.06
CA GLU A 74 -5.95 15.24 -5.38
C GLU A 74 -6.06 16.52 -6.20
N GLU A 75 -4.98 16.96 -6.84
CA GLU A 75 -4.96 18.14 -7.72
C GLU A 75 -5.87 17.95 -8.95
N LEU A 76 -5.95 16.75 -9.50
CA LEU A 76 -6.76 16.43 -10.66
C LEU A 76 -8.26 16.29 -10.37
N LYS A 77 -8.68 16.26 -9.10
CA LYS A 77 -10.09 16.20 -8.74
C LYS A 77 -10.83 17.48 -9.14
N ILE A 78 -12.05 17.33 -9.60
CA ILE A 78 -12.92 18.47 -9.98
C ILE A 78 -13.25 19.35 -8.77
N LYS A 79 -13.56 18.71 -7.63
CA LYS A 79 -13.75 19.37 -6.32
C LYS A 79 -12.47 19.22 -5.53
N ARG A 80 -11.58 20.19 -5.65
CA ARG A 80 -10.28 20.20 -4.97
C ARG A 80 -10.45 20.58 -3.50
N SER A 81 -9.76 19.86 -2.63
CA SER A 81 -9.71 20.15 -1.20
C SER A 81 -8.27 20.32 -0.73
N LEU A 82 -7.45 21.05 -1.50
CA LEU A 82 -6.03 21.24 -1.19
C LEU A 82 -5.75 21.87 0.17
N VAL A 83 -6.69 22.67 0.68
CA VAL A 83 -6.58 23.31 2.01
C VAL A 83 -6.80 22.30 3.15
N THR A 84 -7.69 21.32 2.94
CA THR A 84 -8.03 20.31 3.94
C THR A 84 -7.26 19.00 3.70
N CYS A 85 -6.69 18.82 2.51
CA CYS A 85 -5.89 17.66 2.19
C CYS A 85 -4.56 17.69 2.95
N HIS A 86 -4.23 16.59 3.60
CA HIS A 86 -2.94 16.46 4.25
C HIS A 86 -1.84 16.31 3.19
N ASP A 87 -0.92 17.27 3.17
CA ASP A 87 0.27 17.18 2.32
C ASP A 87 1.16 16.04 2.82
N SER A 88 1.19 14.95 2.05
CA SER A 88 1.98 13.77 2.36
C SER A 88 3.29 13.71 1.59
N ARG A 89 3.61 14.73 0.77
CA ARG A 89 4.85 14.79 0.00
C ARG A 89 6.07 14.79 0.95
N ILE A 90 7.12 14.14 0.51
CA ILE A 90 8.37 14.11 1.25
C ILE A 90 9.17 15.39 0.94
N HIS A 91 9.34 16.24 1.95
CA HIS A 91 10.01 17.54 1.78
C HIS A 91 11.52 17.46 1.95
N ILE A 92 11.99 16.56 2.81
CA ILE A 92 13.38 16.45 3.21
C ILE A 92 13.77 14.99 3.31
N CYS A 93 14.96 14.67 2.83
CA CYS A 93 15.64 13.41 3.10
C CYS A 93 16.91 13.69 3.94
N LEU A 94 16.87 13.27 5.20
CA LEU A 94 18.08 13.27 6.04
C LEU A 94 18.89 12.01 5.69
N TYR A 95 19.94 12.19 4.90
CA TYR A 95 20.77 11.08 4.47
C TYR A 95 21.92 10.85 5.45
N PHE A 96 21.82 9.75 6.21
CA PHE A 96 22.81 9.42 7.23
C PHE A 96 24.04 8.72 6.65
N ILE A 97 25.19 9.34 6.83
CA ILE A 97 26.50 8.86 6.37
C ILE A 97 27.26 8.27 7.56
N CYS A 98 27.82 7.07 7.35
CA CYS A 98 28.68 6.45 8.37
C CYS A 98 29.97 7.24 8.54
N PRO A 99 30.45 7.44 9.79
CA PRO A 99 31.67 8.21 10.09
C PRO A 99 32.91 7.35 9.86
N THR A 100 33.18 6.95 8.62
CA THR A 100 34.32 6.11 8.26
C THR A 100 35.65 6.90 8.13
N GLY A 101 35.56 8.21 7.91
CA GLY A 101 36.71 9.07 7.64
C GLY A 101 37.33 8.93 6.25
N HIS A 102 36.91 7.95 5.46
CA HIS A 102 37.55 7.64 4.15
C HIS A 102 36.84 8.25 2.93
N GLY A 103 35.52 8.47 2.98
CA GLY A 103 34.72 8.97 1.87
C GLY A 103 33.34 8.33 1.84
N LEU A 104 32.54 8.67 0.80
CA LEU A 104 31.24 8.09 0.59
C LEU A 104 31.36 6.66 0.04
N LYS A 105 30.41 5.81 0.42
CA LYS A 105 30.29 4.49 -0.20
C LYS A 105 29.65 4.65 -1.58
N SER A 106 29.96 3.76 -2.51
CA SER A 106 29.35 3.74 -3.85
C SER A 106 27.81 3.69 -3.80
N LEU A 107 27.26 2.93 -2.86
CA LEU A 107 25.80 2.86 -2.64
C LEU A 107 25.23 4.24 -2.27
N ASP A 108 25.91 4.99 -1.40
CA ASP A 108 25.46 6.30 -0.96
C ASP A 108 25.41 7.30 -2.14
N LEU A 109 26.45 7.29 -2.98
CA LEU A 109 26.51 8.13 -4.20
C LEU A 109 25.38 7.80 -5.18
N VAL A 110 25.17 6.51 -5.47
CA VAL A 110 24.10 6.07 -6.40
C VAL A 110 22.74 6.46 -5.85
N CYS A 111 22.50 6.21 -4.55
CA CYS A 111 21.24 6.56 -3.91
C CYS A 111 20.98 8.06 -3.94
N MET A 112 21.94 8.88 -3.49
CA MET A 112 21.81 10.34 -3.50
C MET A 112 21.57 10.87 -4.92
N LYS A 113 22.27 10.31 -5.94
CA LYS A 113 22.07 10.69 -7.33
C LYS A 113 20.66 10.39 -7.86
N LYS A 114 20.05 9.32 -7.38
CA LYS A 114 18.65 8.99 -7.75
C LYS A 114 17.63 9.84 -7.01
N LEU A 115 17.98 10.34 -5.84
CA LEU A 115 17.11 11.13 -4.98
C LEU A 115 17.21 12.64 -5.24
N ASP A 116 18.31 13.15 -5.82
CA ASP A 116 18.61 14.58 -5.96
C ASP A 116 17.55 15.36 -6.78
N SER A 117 16.89 14.69 -7.73
CA SER A 117 15.81 15.28 -8.53
C SER A 117 14.43 15.14 -7.90
N LYS A 118 14.29 14.38 -6.79
CA LYS A 118 13.00 14.01 -6.20
C LYS A 118 12.75 14.60 -4.80
N VAL A 119 13.81 14.89 -4.06
CA VAL A 119 13.71 15.36 -2.68
C VAL A 119 14.90 16.23 -2.29
N ASN A 120 14.71 17.16 -1.36
CA ASN A 120 15.78 17.95 -0.78
C ASN A 120 16.67 17.07 0.11
N ILE A 121 17.89 16.81 -0.31
CA ILE A 121 18.82 15.95 0.41
C ILE A 121 19.66 16.79 1.36
N ILE A 122 19.67 16.42 2.64
CA ILE A 122 20.53 16.98 3.66
C ILE A 122 21.43 15.86 4.19
N PRO A 123 22.71 15.87 3.84
CA PRO A 123 23.65 14.87 4.33
C PRO A 123 23.97 15.09 5.81
N VAL A 124 23.94 14.01 6.58
CA VAL A 124 24.15 14.01 8.04
C VAL A 124 25.17 12.93 8.38
N ILE A 125 26.27 13.30 9.01
CA ILE A 125 27.26 12.36 9.52
C ILE A 125 26.79 11.89 10.89
N ALA A 126 26.46 10.61 11.00
CA ALA A 126 26.03 10.00 12.25
C ALA A 126 27.21 9.69 13.17
N LYS A 127 26.97 9.61 14.48
CA LYS A 127 27.99 9.22 15.48
C LYS A 127 29.29 10.02 15.32
N ALA A 128 29.18 11.35 15.23
CA ALA A 128 30.32 12.25 15.01
C ALA A 128 31.37 12.19 16.13
N ASP A 129 31.05 11.59 17.25
CA ASP A 129 31.91 11.32 18.39
C ASP A 129 32.92 10.20 18.18
N THR A 130 32.84 9.46 17.09
CA THR A 130 33.76 8.33 16.78
C THR A 130 35.00 8.75 16.05
N ILE A 131 35.07 9.97 15.52
CA ILE A 131 36.22 10.54 14.81
C ILE A 131 36.70 11.84 15.46
N SER A 132 37.94 12.14 15.33
CA SER A 132 38.52 13.38 15.84
C SER A 132 38.03 14.61 15.08
N LYS A 133 38.05 15.78 15.71
CA LYS A 133 37.57 17.03 15.07
C LYS A 133 38.32 17.36 13.77
N VAL A 134 39.62 17.10 13.74
CA VAL A 134 40.44 17.36 12.54
C VAL A 134 40.08 16.43 11.41
N GLU A 135 39.92 15.15 11.71
CA GLU A 135 39.48 14.16 10.72
C GLU A 135 38.05 14.43 10.25
N LEU A 136 37.16 14.84 11.14
CA LEU A 136 35.79 15.22 10.81
C LEU A 136 35.75 16.34 9.76
N GLN A 137 36.57 17.39 9.94
CA GLN A 137 36.64 18.49 8.97
C GLN A 137 37.16 18.03 7.61
N ARG A 138 38.19 17.19 7.59
CA ARG A 138 38.68 16.58 6.35
C ARG A 138 37.64 15.70 5.69
N PHE A 139 36.92 14.93 6.47
CA PHE A 139 35.85 14.06 5.99
C PHE A 139 34.69 14.84 5.39
N LYS A 140 34.23 15.92 6.07
CA LYS A 140 33.21 16.84 5.54
C LYS A 140 33.63 17.41 4.19
N ALA A 141 34.85 17.95 4.08
CA ALA A 141 35.36 18.52 2.83
C ALA A 141 35.40 17.47 1.72
N LYS A 142 35.86 16.25 2.04
CA LYS A 142 35.90 15.15 1.07
C LYS A 142 34.52 14.72 0.58
N ILE A 143 33.54 14.62 1.47
CA ILE A 143 32.15 14.29 1.10
C ILE A 143 31.62 15.33 0.10
N ILE A 144 31.76 16.61 0.38
CA ILE A 144 31.32 17.69 -0.54
C ILE A 144 32.03 17.60 -1.87
N GLN A 145 33.35 17.35 -1.89
CA GLN A 145 34.11 17.17 -3.11
C GLN A 145 33.60 15.98 -3.94
N GLU A 146 33.33 14.83 -3.30
CA GLU A 146 32.83 13.62 -3.98
C GLU A 146 31.41 13.84 -4.52
N LEU A 147 30.52 14.51 -3.79
CA LEU A 147 29.18 14.86 -4.24
C LEU A 147 29.20 15.77 -5.47
N ASN A 148 30.04 16.84 -5.42
CA ASN A 148 30.20 17.77 -6.54
C ASN A 148 30.80 17.09 -7.77
N ALA A 149 31.83 16.24 -7.59
CA ALA A 149 32.48 15.50 -8.68
C ALA A 149 31.51 14.54 -9.39
N ASN A 150 30.52 13.99 -8.67
CA ASN A 150 29.48 13.11 -9.23
C ASN A 150 28.21 13.87 -9.66
N GLY A 151 28.21 15.18 -9.56
CA GLY A 151 27.08 16.03 -9.94
C GLY A 151 25.82 15.75 -9.12
N VAL A 152 25.97 15.39 -7.84
CA VAL A 152 24.87 15.21 -6.90
C VAL A 152 24.51 16.54 -6.27
N HIS A 153 23.27 16.98 -6.42
CA HIS A 153 22.79 18.24 -5.87
C HIS A 153 22.19 17.99 -4.49
N ILE A 154 22.80 18.61 -3.49
CA ILE A 154 22.28 18.64 -2.13
C ILE A 154 21.53 19.96 -1.87
N TYR A 155 20.65 19.94 -0.87
CA TYR A 155 19.95 21.16 -0.47
C TYR A 155 20.93 22.18 0.08
N GLN A 156 20.82 23.41 -0.43
CA GLN A 156 21.54 24.60 0.08
C GLN A 156 20.51 25.63 0.53
N PHE A 157 20.79 26.25 1.67
CA PHE A 157 19.93 27.26 2.24
C PHE A 157 20.02 28.54 1.41
N PRO A 158 18.86 29.20 1.12
CA PRO A 158 18.84 30.43 0.35
C PRO A 158 19.57 31.55 1.11
N THR A 159 20.37 32.33 0.37
CA THR A 159 21.11 33.46 0.90
C THR A 159 20.63 34.80 0.29
N ASP A 160 19.50 34.77 -0.44
CA ASP A 160 19.00 35.91 -1.20
C ASP A 160 18.29 36.93 -0.29
N ASP A 161 17.76 36.51 0.85
CA ASP A 161 17.08 37.36 1.84
C ASP A 161 18.09 37.86 2.89
N GLU A 162 18.35 39.16 2.93
CA GLU A 162 19.30 39.80 3.85
C GLU A 162 19.01 39.49 5.31
N THR A 163 17.75 39.29 5.69
CA THR A 163 17.34 39.04 7.10
C THR A 163 17.82 37.69 7.61
N VAL A 164 17.96 36.70 6.74
CA VAL A 164 18.36 35.32 7.10
C VAL A 164 19.66 34.89 6.42
N ALA A 165 20.23 35.71 5.55
CA ALA A 165 21.43 35.40 4.76
C ALA A 165 22.61 35.01 5.64
N GLU A 166 22.88 35.72 6.72
CA GLU A 166 23.99 35.45 7.64
C GLU A 166 23.79 34.08 8.33
N THR A 167 22.60 33.84 8.83
CA THR A 167 22.24 32.57 9.48
C THR A 167 22.34 31.40 8.48
N ASN A 168 21.81 31.55 7.28
CA ASN A 168 21.83 30.52 6.25
C ASN A 168 23.25 30.27 5.72
N THR A 169 24.08 31.29 5.59
CA THR A 169 25.51 31.14 5.24
C THR A 169 26.25 30.34 6.32
N SER A 170 25.99 30.63 7.60
CA SER A 170 26.53 29.85 8.70
C SER A 170 26.05 28.39 8.63
N MET A 171 24.77 28.14 8.37
CA MET A 171 24.22 26.79 8.24
C MET A 171 24.82 26.02 7.05
N ASN A 172 24.99 26.69 5.90
CA ASN A 172 25.63 26.09 4.72
C ASN A 172 27.06 25.64 5.00
N SER A 173 27.82 26.36 5.82
CA SER A 173 29.19 26.00 6.21
C SER A 173 29.25 24.73 7.09
N HIS A 174 28.15 24.33 7.74
CA HIS A 174 28.09 23.14 8.58
C HIS A 174 27.67 21.87 7.82
N ILE A 175 27.22 21.98 6.58
CA ILE A 175 26.85 20.82 5.73
C ILE A 175 28.13 20.07 5.30
N PRO A 176 28.19 18.73 5.45
CA PRO A 176 27.25 17.82 6.15
C PRO A 176 27.21 18.05 7.66
N PHE A 177 26.01 18.00 8.26
CA PHE A 177 25.87 18.14 9.71
C PHE A 177 26.42 16.92 10.42
N ALA A 178 27.30 17.11 11.35
CA ALA A 178 27.87 16.04 12.16
C ALA A 178 27.14 15.97 13.50
N VAL A 179 26.39 14.88 13.73
CA VAL A 179 25.48 14.78 14.86
C VAL A 179 25.80 13.62 15.78
N VAL A 180 25.44 13.81 17.05
CA VAL A 180 25.44 12.79 18.08
C VAL A 180 24.04 12.69 18.64
N GLY A 181 23.49 11.49 18.70
CA GLY A 181 22.19 11.23 19.35
C GLY A 181 22.40 10.44 20.64
N SER A 182 21.63 10.76 21.68
CA SER A 182 21.57 9.97 22.92
C SER A 182 20.17 10.03 23.51
N THR A 183 19.74 8.95 24.14
CA THR A 183 18.54 8.89 24.97
C THR A 183 18.87 8.98 26.46
N GLU A 184 20.15 8.87 26.81
CA GLU A 184 20.61 8.88 28.20
C GLU A 184 20.81 10.30 28.73
N PHE A 185 20.42 10.49 29.97
CA PHE A 185 20.65 11.73 30.72
C PHE A 185 21.78 11.51 31.72
N ILE A 186 22.81 12.34 31.66
CA ILE A 186 23.97 12.29 32.52
C ILE A 186 24.02 13.55 33.35
N LYS A 187 24.35 13.39 34.61
CA LYS A 187 24.54 14.56 35.52
C LYS A 187 25.92 15.17 35.27
N VAL A 188 25.91 16.38 34.72
CA VAL A 188 27.13 17.17 34.54
C VAL A 188 27.01 18.41 35.42
N GLY A 189 27.79 18.45 36.51
CA GLY A 189 27.61 19.45 37.58
C GLY A 189 26.25 19.28 38.27
N ASN A 190 25.43 20.35 38.27
CA ASN A 190 24.10 20.34 38.84
C ASN A 190 22.95 20.14 37.87
N LYS A 191 23.26 19.90 36.59
CA LYS A 191 22.23 19.76 35.56
C LYS A 191 22.23 18.35 34.99
N LEU A 192 21.04 17.81 34.72
CA LEU A 192 20.84 16.62 33.94
C LEU A 192 20.80 17.02 32.46
N ILE A 193 21.76 16.55 31.69
CA ILE A 193 21.87 16.83 30.26
C ILE A 193 21.94 15.56 29.46
N ARG A 194 21.45 15.65 28.25
CA ARG A 194 21.47 14.54 27.30
C ARG A 194 22.87 14.39 26.74
N ALA A 195 23.50 13.25 27.02
CA ALA A 195 24.90 13.03 26.67
C ALA A 195 25.22 11.56 26.52
N ARG A 196 26.38 11.26 25.93
CA ARG A 196 27.02 9.93 25.93
C ARG A 196 28.22 9.97 26.82
N GLN A 197 28.34 8.97 27.69
CA GLN A 197 29.48 8.83 28.56
C GLN A 197 30.45 7.78 28.01
N TYR A 198 31.70 8.17 27.92
CA TYR A 198 32.81 7.33 27.52
C TYR A 198 33.90 7.31 28.59
N PRO A 199 34.80 6.29 28.60
CA PRO A 199 35.93 6.26 29.53
C PRO A 199 36.84 7.50 29.44
N TRP A 200 36.90 8.14 28.27
CA TRP A 200 37.73 9.32 28.01
C TRP A 200 37.02 10.66 28.20
N GLY A 201 35.70 10.64 28.43
CA GLY A 201 34.95 11.89 28.64
C GLY A 201 33.48 11.78 28.31
N THR A 202 32.78 12.90 28.40
CA THR A 202 31.33 13.00 28.16
C THR A 202 31.05 13.86 26.92
N VAL A 203 30.29 13.33 25.97
CA VAL A 203 29.86 14.04 24.77
C VAL A 203 28.42 14.49 24.95
N GLN A 204 28.23 15.82 25.05
CA GLN A 204 26.93 16.44 25.23
C GLN A 204 26.25 16.67 23.88
N VAL A 205 25.01 16.28 23.74
CA VAL A 205 24.26 16.40 22.48
C VAL A 205 23.92 17.83 22.12
N GLU A 206 23.56 18.65 23.12
CA GLU A 206 23.15 20.03 22.92
C GLU A 206 24.30 21.03 23.01
N ASN A 207 25.54 20.55 23.04
CA ASN A 207 26.71 21.42 23.04
C ASN A 207 27.22 21.58 21.60
N GLU A 208 27.13 22.81 21.08
CA GLU A 208 27.58 23.13 19.71
C GLU A 208 29.08 22.90 19.47
N THR A 209 29.87 22.89 20.53
CA THR A 209 31.28 22.56 20.40
C THR A 209 31.54 21.08 20.23
N HIS A 210 30.55 20.20 20.55
CA HIS A 210 30.68 18.76 20.46
C HIS A 210 30.07 18.22 19.15
N CYS A 211 28.94 18.78 18.68
CA CYS A 211 28.28 18.33 17.45
C CYS A 211 27.34 19.41 16.89
N ASP A 212 26.88 19.23 15.66
CA ASP A 212 25.99 20.16 14.95
C ASP A 212 24.49 19.88 15.20
N PHE A 213 24.13 19.10 16.22
CA PHE A 213 22.75 18.65 16.44
C PHE A 213 21.79 19.80 16.65
N VAL A 214 22.15 20.82 17.44
CA VAL A 214 21.30 21.99 17.72
C VAL A 214 20.99 22.73 16.43
N LYS A 215 22.00 22.95 15.59
CA LYS A 215 21.85 23.63 14.29
C LYS A 215 20.97 22.84 13.33
N LEU A 216 21.13 21.52 13.28
CA LEU A 216 20.25 20.65 12.49
C LEU A 216 18.79 20.74 12.97
N ARG A 217 18.57 20.73 14.27
CA ARG A 217 17.23 20.87 14.86
C ARG A 217 16.57 22.21 14.53
N GLU A 218 17.30 23.31 14.70
CA GLU A 218 16.82 24.67 14.38
C GLU A 218 16.48 24.80 12.90
N MET A 219 17.31 24.28 12.03
CA MET A 219 17.08 24.27 10.61
C MET A 219 15.81 23.51 10.21
N LEU A 220 15.61 22.31 10.76
CA LEU A 220 14.50 21.45 10.40
C LEU A 220 13.15 22.01 10.87
N ILE A 221 13.10 22.60 12.05
CA ILE A 221 11.83 22.94 12.71
C ILE A 221 11.54 24.43 12.61
N ARG A 222 12.54 25.30 12.62
CA ARG A 222 12.37 26.72 12.87
C ARG A 222 12.68 27.61 11.67
N THR A 223 13.84 27.47 11.05
CA THR A 223 14.36 28.49 10.16
C THR A 223 13.91 28.33 8.70
N ASN A 224 14.03 27.13 8.12
CA ASN A 224 13.91 26.94 6.67
C ASN A 224 12.83 25.95 6.26
N MET A 225 11.85 25.69 7.11
CA MET A 225 10.78 24.71 6.84
C MET A 225 9.94 25.12 5.62
N GLU A 226 9.61 26.40 5.48
CA GLU A 226 8.81 26.90 4.36
C GLU A 226 9.57 26.84 3.05
N ASP A 227 10.85 27.26 3.02
CA ASP A 227 11.68 27.17 1.83
C ASP A 227 11.80 25.72 1.33
N MET A 228 11.99 24.76 2.24
CA MET A 228 12.06 23.35 1.86
C MET A 228 10.73 22.82 1.29
N ARG A 229 9.60 23.28 1.78
CA ARG A 229 8.28 22.96 1.23
C ARG A 229 8.09 23.60 -0.15
N GLU A 230 8.46 24.87 -0.28
CA GLU A 230 8.39 25.60 -1.53
C GLU A 230 9.29 24.97 -2.63
N LYS A 231 10.54 24.67 -2.31
CA LYS A 231 11.46 23.96 -3.23
C LYS A 231 10.94 22.57 -3.61
N THR A 232 10.31 21.88 -2.69
CA THR A 232 9.66 20.59 -3.01
C THR A 232 8.55 20.79 -4.02
N HIS A 233 7.74 21.84 -3.87
CA HIS A 233 6.65 22.12 -4.80
C HIS A 233 7.16 22.61 -6.15
N THR A 234 7.98 23.65 -6.18
CA THR A 234 8.38 24.35 -7.39
C THR A 234 9.40 23.58 -8.24
N ARG A 235 10.22 22.71 -7.62
CA ARG A 235 11.25 21.95 -8.34
C ARG A 235 10.90 20.46 -8.44
N HIS A 236 10.80 19.76 -7.31
CA HIS A 236 10.71 18.31 -7.34
C HIS A 236 9.35 17.80 -7.78
N TYR A 237 8.29 18.39 -7.25
CA TYR A 237 6.92 18.03 -7.64
C TYR A 237 6.60 18.44 -9.07
N GLU A 238 6.99 19.66 -9.51
CA GLU A 238 6.73 20.09 -10.88
C GLU A 238 7.45 19.22 -11.91
N LEU A 239 8.68 18.79 -11.65
CA LEU A 239 9.37 17.83 -12.52
C LEU A 239 8.65 16.47 -12.57
N TYR A 240 8.13 16.01 -11.45
CA TYR A 240 7.33 14.79 -11.41
C TYR A 240 6.02 14.97 -12.17
N ARG A 241 5.30 16.04 -11.89
CA ARG A 241 4.02 16.40 -12.51
C ARG A 241 4.13 16.50 -14.03
N GLN A 242 5.14 17.21 -14.53
CA GLN A 242 5.40 17.33 -15.96
C GLN A 242 5.56 15.95 -16.60
N LYS A 243 6.48 15.13 -16.10
CA LYS A 243 6.71 13.77 -16.63
C LYS A 243 5.45 12.91 -16.58
N ARG A 244 4.67 13.02 -15.53
CA ARG A 244 3.46 12.21 -15.34
C ARG A 244 2.35 12.65 -16.30
N LEU A 245 2.17 13.94 -16.48
CA LEU A 245 1.22 14.49 -17.45
C LEU A 245 1.60 14.13 -18.89
N GLU A 246 2.89 14.22 -19.25
CA GLU A 246 3.40 13.74 -20.54
C GLU A 246 3.08 12.24 -20.77
N GLN A 247 3.32 11.39 -19.76
CA GLN A 247 2.97 9.96 -19.83
C GLN A 247 1.47 9.72 -19.99
N MET A 248 0.62 10.58 -19.41
CA MET A 248 -0.83 10.57 -19.60
C MET A 248 -1.23 11.13 -20.97
N GLY A 249 -0.26 11.57 -21.80
CA GLY A 249 -0.45 12.14 -23.13
C GLY A 249 -1.03 13.56 -23.10
N PHE A 250 -0.74 14.34 -22.05
CA PHE A 250 -0.92 15.77 -22.08
C PHE A 250 0.29 16.41 -22.75
N SER A 251 0.06 17.39 -23.60
CA SER A 251 1.09 18.12 -24.33
C SER A 251 0.69 19.59 -24.37
N ASP A 252 1.67 20.48 -24.37
CA ASP A 252 1.44 21.93 -24.49
C ASP A 252 1.08 22.35 -25.94
N VAL A 253 1.30 21.45 -26.90
CA VAL A 253 1.03 21.69 -28.32
C VAL A 253 0.31 20.49 -28.93
N ASP A 254 -0.57 20.77 -29.88
CA ASP A 254 -1.26 19.77 -30.71
C ASP A 254 -0.33 19.21 -31.80
N SER A 255 -0.78 18.17 -32.50
CA SER A 255 -0.15 17.63 -33.71
C SER A 255 0.17 18.70 -34.76
N ASP A 256 -0.59 19.77 -34.80
CA ASP A 256 -0.43 20.92 -35.68
C ASP A 256 0.46 22.04 -35.11
N ASN A 257 1.17 21.79 -34.02
CA ASN A 257 2.07 22.72 -33.32
C ASN A 257 1.35 24.00 -32.79
N LYS A 258 0.05 23.87 -32.48
CA LYS A 258 -0.74 24.97 -31.89
C LYS A 258 -0.77 24.77 -30.35
N PRO A 259 -0.65 25.86 -29.57
CA PRO A 259 -0.74 25.78 -28.13
C PRO A 259 -2.14 25.33 -27.70
N ILE A 260 -2.22 24.30 -26.87
CA ILE A 260 -3.46 23.78 -26.30
C ILE A 260 -3.50 24.08 -24.82
N SER A 261 -4.67 24.53 -24.36
CA SER A 261 -4.89 24.64 -22.91
C SER A 261 -4.99 23.27 -22.25
N PHE A 262 -4.33 23.09 -21.11
CA PHE A 262 -4.46 21.90 -20.26
C PHE A 262 -5.93 21.52 -19.99
N GLN A 263 -6.78 22.51 -19.77
CA GLN A 263 -8.21 22.32 -19.55
C GLN A 263 -8.90 21.69 -20.75
N GLN A 264 -8.60 22.18 -21.98
CA GLN A 264 -9.18 21.62 -23.21
C GLN A 264 -8.75 20.17 -23.43
N THR A 265 -7.48 19.84 -23.20
CA THR A 265 -6.96 18.46 -23.30
C THR A 265 -7.61 17.55 -22.24
N PHE A 266 -7.79 18.06 -21.04
CA PHE A 266 -8.44 17.33 -19.94
C PHE A 266 -9.91 17.05 -20.26
N GLU A 267 -10.66 18.04 -20.76
CA GLU A 267 -12.05 17.89 -21.16
C GLU A 267 -12.22 16.90 -22.31
N ALA A 268 -11.34 16.96 -23.31
CA ALA A 268 -11.35 16.04 -24.44
C ALA A 268 -11.06 14.58 -23.97
N LYS A 269 -10.06 14.37 -23.13
CA LYS A 269 -9.75 13.03 -22.58
C LYS A 269 -10.87 12.52 -21.68
N ARG A 270 -11.46 13.38 -20.86
CA ARG A 270 -12.61 13.02 -20.02
C ARG A 270 -13.80 12.59 -20.87
N SER A 271 -14.09 13.34 -21.96
CA SER A 271 -15.16 13.00 -22.90
C SER A 271 -14.92 11.64 -23.56
N ASN A 272 -13.68 11.39 -24.04
CA ASN A 272 -13.30 10.12 -24.63
C ASN A 272 -13.43 8.95 -23.66
N HIS A 273 -12.96 9.13 -22.41
CA HIS A 273 -13.05 8.10 -21.39
C HIS A 273 -14.50 7.80 -21.00
N LEU A 274 -15.37 8.82 -20.92
CA LEU A 274 -16.80 8.60 -20.70
C LEU A 274 -17.44 7.84 -21.86
N ALA A 275 -17.07 8.13 -23.10
CA ALA A 275 -17.55 7.42 -24.27
C ALA A 275 -17.09 5.94 -24.26
N GLU A 276 -15.83 5.67 -23.89
CA GLU A 276 -15.33 4.31 -23.72
C GLU A 276 -16.07 3.55 -22.61
N LEU A 277 -16.34 4.19 -21.47
CA LEU A 277 -17.10 3.57 -20.38
C LEU A 277 -18.52 3.24 -20.83
N GLN A 278 -19.19 4.16 -21.53
CA GLN A 278 -20.53 3.90 -22.07
C GLN A 278 -20.53 2.75 -23.09
N SER A 279 -19.52 2.69 -23.96
CA SER A 279 -19.37 1.58 -24.91
C SER A 279 -19.19 0.24 -24.19
N LYS A 280 -18.32 0.19 -23.18
CA LYS A 280 -18.10 -1.03 -22.36
C LYS A 280 -19.34 -1.43 -21.57
N GLU A 281 -20.07 -0.45 -21.03
CA GLU A 281 -21.32 -0.71 -20.32
C GLU A 281 -22.37 -1.34 -21.25
N GLU A 282 -22.48 -0.82 -22.47
CA GLU A 282 -23.39 -1.35 -23.47
C GLU A 282 -22.99 -2.78 -23.92
N GLU A 283 -21.69 -3.04 -24.13
CA GLU A 283 -21.18 -4.37 -24.43
C GLU A 283 -21.49 -5.40 -23.31
N VAL A 284 -21.25 -5.02 -22.07
CA VAL A 284 -21.57 -5.87 -20.90
C VAL A 284 -23.08 -6.12 -20.81
N ARG A 285 -23.89 -5.10 -21.08
CA ARG A 285 -25.33 -5.22 -21.10
C ARG A 285 -25.82 -6.17 -22.18
N GLN A 286 -25.26 -6.09 -23.39
CA GLN A 286 -25.60 -6.97 -24.50
C GLN A 286 -25.17 -8.41 -24.19
N MET A 287 -23.96 -8.64 -23.68
CA MET A 287 -23.52 -9.97 -23.24
C MET A 287 -24.42 -10.55 -22.15
N PHE A 288 -24.84 -9.73 -21.19
CA PHE A 288 -25.76 -10.18 -20.15
C PHE A 288 -27.11 -10.60 -20.71
N VAL A 289 -27.69 -9.80 -21.60
CA VAL A 289 -28.97 -10.12 -22.26
C VAL A 289 -28.87 -11.41 -23.07
N GLN A 290 -27.76 -11.57 -23.79
CA GLN A 290 -27.52 -12.81 -24.56
C GLN A 290 -27.42 -14.03 -23.64
N ARG A 291 -26.66 -13.92 -22.57
CA ARG A 291 -26.49 -15.02 -21.59
C ARG A 291 -27.79 -15.40 -20.89
N VAL A 292 -28.65 -14.40 -20.61
CA VAL A 292 -29.99 -14.67 -20.07
C VAL A 292 -30.83 -15.43 -21.07
N LYS A 293 -30.87 -15.02 -22.35
CA LYS A 293 -31.60 -15.72 -23.42
C LYS A 293 -31.11 -17.17 -23.61
N GLU A 294 -29.80 -17.39 -23.56
CA GLU A 294 -29.23 -18.75 -23.63
C GLU A 294 -29.70 -19.61 -22.45
N LYS A 295 -29.66 -19.05 -21.25
CA LYS A 295 -30.14 -19.76 -20.05
C LYS A 295 -31.65 -20.01 -20.05
N GLU A 296 -32.44 -19.07 -20.55
CA GLU A 296 -33.88 -19.29 -20.74
C GLU A 296 -34.18 -20.41 -21.75
N ALA A 297 -33.38 -20.47 -22.82
CA ALA A 297 -33.54 -21.54 -23.82
C ALA A 297 -33.16 -22.91 -23.22
N GLU A 298 -32.04 -23.02 -22.51
CA GLU A 298 -31.63 -24.24 -21.81
C GLU A 298 -32.68 -24.69 -20.80
N LEU A 299 -33.24 -23.76 -20.03
CA LEU A 299 -34.30 -24.07 -19.07
C LEU A 299 -35.58 -24.59 -19.74
N LYS A 300 -36.03 -23.97 -20.85
CA LYS A 300 -37.20 -24.42 -21.60
C LYS A 300 -36.99 -25.81 -22.20
N GLU A 301 -35.77 -26.12 -22.65
CA GLU A 301 -35.44 -27.45 -23.16
C GLU A 301 -35.47 -28.49 -22.03
N SER A 302 -34.86 -28.17 -20.88
CA SER A 302 -34.86 -29.02 -19.69
C SER A 302 -36.29 -29.24 -19.15
N GLU A 303 -37.14 -28.21 -19.21
CA GLU A 303 -38.57 -28.31 -18.82
C GLU A 303 -39.36 -29.25 -19.75
N LYS A 304 -39.11 -29.16 -21.07
CA LYS A 304 -39.75 -30.10 -22.04
C LYS A 304 -39.31 -31.53 -21.79
N ASP A 305 -38.00 -31.75 -21.56
CA ASP A 305 -37.50 -33.08 -21.26
C ASP A 305 -38.07 -33.66 -19.97
N LEU A 306 -38.17 -32.82 -18.93
CA LEU A 306 -38.78 -33.21 -17.66
C LEU A 306 -40.25 -33.57 -17.83
N HIS A 307 -41.01 -32.76 -18.60
CA HIS A 307 -42.40 -33.01 -18.89
C HIS A 307 -42.58 -34.32 -19.68
N ALA A 308 -41.72 -34.60 -20.69
CA ALA A 308 -41.76 -35.86 -21.45
C ALA A 308 -41.46 -37.07 -20.54
N LYS A 309 -40.50 -36.96 -19.63
CA LYS A 309 -40.20 -38.00 -18.63
C LYS A 309 -41.38 -38.20 -17.66
N PHE A 310 -42.02 -37.13 -17.23
CA PHE A 310 -43.18 -37.20 -16.35
C PHE A 310 -44.36 -37.91 -17.04
N GLU A 311 -44.67 -37.55 -18.29
CA GLU A 311 -45.74 -38.18 -19.05
C GLU A 311 -45.45 -39.66 -19.30
N LYS A 312 -44.19 -40.02 -19.56
CA LYS A 312 -43.78 -41.42 -19.70
C LYS A 312 -43.99 -42.18 -18.39
N LEU A 313 -43.49 -41.66 -17.29
CA LEU A 313 -43.64 -42.25 -15.96
C LEU A 313 -45.11 -42.44 -15.58
N LYS A 314 -45.97 -41.46 -15.89
CA LYS A 314 -47.41 -41.50 -15.64
C LYS A 314 -48.10 -42.64 -16.43
N ARG A 315 -47.71 -42.87 -17.70
CA ARG A 315 -48.20 -44.00 -18.50
C ARG A 315 -47.73 -45.32 -17.91
N ASP A 316 -46.44 -45.43 -17.61
CA ASP A 316 -45.87 -46.68 -17.05
C ASP A 316 -46.59 -47.00 -15.70
N HIS A 317 -46.80 -46.02 -14.85
CA HIS A 317 -47.52 -46.16 -13.56
C HIS A 317 -49.01 -46.59 -13.79
N ALA A 318 -49.67 -45.99 -14.76
CA ALA A 318 -51.06 -46.36 -15.07
C ALA A 318 -51.15 -47.79 -15.59
N GLU A 319 -50.17 -48.24 -16.39
CA GLU A 319 -50.09 -49.61 -16.92
C GLU A 319 -49.79 -50.63 -15.81
N GLU A 320 -48.86 -50.30 -14.89
CA GLU A 320 -48.56 -51.15 -13.74
C GLU A 320 -49.79 -51.24 -12.79
N LYS A 321 -50.48 -50.14 -12.57
CA LYS A 321 -51.71 -50.13 -11.77
C LYS A 321 -52.78 -51.04 -12.39
N ARG A 322 -52.96 -51.00 -13.72
CA ARG A 322 -53.88 -51.88 -14.43
C ARG A 322 -53.48 -53.35 -14.27
N LYS A 323 -52.21 -53.68 -14.42
CA LYS A 323 -51.72 -55.07 -14.25
C LYS A 323 -51.92 -55.55 -12.81
N LEU A 324 -51.72 -54.68 -11.83
CA LEU A 324 -51.98 -55.00 -10.44
C LEU A 324 -53.45 -55.20 -10.14
N GLU A 325 -54.36 -54.39 -10.72
CA GLU A 325 -55.81 -54.59 -10.60
C GLU A 325 -56.30 -55.87 -11.25
N GLU A 326 -55.73 -56.23 -12.41
CA GLU A 326 -56.01 -57.52 -13.07
C GLU A 326 -55.52 -58.72 -12.23
N SER A 327 -54.29 -58.66 -11.72
CA SER A 327 -53.77 -59.68 -10.81
C SER A 327 -54.55 -59.81 -9.53
N ARG A 328 -55.08 -58.68 -8.97
CA ARG A 328 -55.89 -58.69 -7.77
C ARG A 328 -57.24 -59.38 -8.04
N LYS A 329 -57.88 -59.08 -9.19
CA LYS A 329 -59.17 -59.75 -9.58
C LYS A 329 -58.95 -61.23 -9.76
N ALA A 330 -57.89 -61.65 -10.47
CA ALA A 330 -57.54 -63.07 -10.65
C ALA A 330 -57.31 -63.77 -9.29
N LEU A 331 -56.63 -63.13 -8.36
CA LEU A 331 -56.43 -63.69 -7.02
C LEU A 331 -57.77 -63.76 -6.20
N GLU A 332 -58.68 -62.80 -6.36
CA GLU A 332 -59.97 -62.82 -5.73
C GLU A 332 -60.86 -63.97 -6.30
N GLU A 333 -60.83 -64.21 -7.60
CA GLU A 333 -61.46 -65.36 -8.24
C GLU A 333 -60.91 -66.69 -7.76
N ASP A 334 -59.60 -66.84 -7.74
CA ASP A 334 -58.94 -68.05 -7.23
C ASP A 334 -59.24 -68.26 -5.72
N TYR A 335 -59.29 -67.20 -4.93
CA TYR A 335 -59.70 -67.28 -3.52
C TYR A 335 -61.13 -67.74 -3.35
N LEU A 336 -62.05 -67.24 -4.17
CA LEU A 336 -63.49 -67.67 -4.16
C LEU A 336 -63.60 -69.12 -4.59
N ASP A 337 -62.88 -69.54 -5.62
CA ASP A 337 -62.88 -70.94 -6.04
C ASP A 337 -62.24 -71.88 -5.00
N PHE A 338 -61.20 -71.44 -4.33
CA PHE A 338 -60.61 -72.14 -3.17
C PHE A 338 -61.65 -72.28 -2.02
N GLN A 339 -62.36 -71.23 -1.71
CA GLN A 339 -63.43 -71.29 -0.69
C GLN A 339 -64.55 -72.23 -1.10
N ARG A 340 -65.00 -72.27 -2.39
CA ARG A 340 -66.00 -73.19 -2.88
C ARG A 340 -65.50 -74.64 -2.78
N ARG A 341 -64.26 -74.92 -3.18
CA ARG A 341 -63.66 -76.25 -3.03
C ARG A 341 -63.54 -76.68 -1.57
N LYS A 342 -63.16 -75.78 -0.68
CA LYS A 342 -63.08 -76.01 0.76
C LYS A 342 -64.45 -76.35 1.35
N GLN A 343 -65.51 -75.65 0.94
CA GLN A 343 -66.90 -75.93 1.34
C GLN A 343 -67.37 -77.26 0.79
N GLN A 344 -67.11 -77.63 -0.46
CA GLN A 344 -67.40 -78.92 -1.07
C GLN A 344 -66.68 -80.06 -0.35
N LEU A 345 -65.41 -79.87 0.04
CA LEU A 345 -64.72 -80.87 0.83
C LEU A 345 -65.30 -81.00 2.26
N ALA A 346 -65.68 -79.91 2.89
CA ALA A 346 -66.35 -79.95 4.20
C ALA A 346 -67.69 -80.63 4.16
N THR A 347 -68.49 -80.42 3.12
CA THR A 347 -69.78 -81.10 2.92
C THR A 347 -69.56 -82.57 2.56
N ALA A 348 -68.52 -82.93 1.72
CA ALA A 348 -68.19 -84.33 1.45
C ALA A 348 -67.71 -85.06 2.73
N HIS A 349 -66.96 -84.39 3.59
CA HIS A 349 -66.51 -84.94 4.87
C HIS A 349 -67.69 -85.13 5.84
N HIS A 350 -68.71 -84.21 5.79
CA HIS A 350 -69.91 -84.36 6.61
C HIS A 350 -70.80 -85.46 6.13
N THR A 351 -70.89 -85.74 4.79
CA THR A 351 -71.65 -86.89 4.24
C THR A 351 -70.91 -88.20 4.51
N LEU A 352 -69.63 -88.28 4.54
CA LEU A 352 -68.85 -89.47 4.92
C LEU A 352 -68.93 -89.82 6.41
N THR A 353 -69.08 -88.83 7.26
CA THR A 353 -69.27 -89.06 8.72
C THR A 353 -70.75 -89.52 9.06
N LEU A 354 -71.79 -89.09 8.29
CA LEU A 354 -73.15 -89.54 8.42
C LEU A 354 -73.41 -90.92 7.87
N GLY A 355 -72.55 -91.39 6.89
CA GLY A 355 -72.63 -92.74 6.32
C GLY A 355 -72.10 -93.84 7.19
N LYS A 356 -71.32 -93.54 8.26
CA LYS A 356 -70.75 -94.49 9.23
C LYS A 356 -71.53 -94.70 10.50
N SER A 357 -72.62 -93.97 10.68
CA SER A 357 -73.54 -94.13 11.87
C SER A 357 -74.80 -94.96 11.58
N LYS A 358 -74.93 -95.62 10.40
CA LYS A 358 -76.02 -96.57 10.13
C LYS A 358 -75.52 -97.95 9.77
N LYS A 359 -74.65 -98.50 10.57
CA LYS A 359 -74.48 -99.92 10.70
C LYS A 359 -73.89 -100.21 12.08
N LYS A 360 -74.72 -100.20 13.04
CA LYS A 360 -74.84 -101.13 14.17
C LYS A 360 -76.24 -101.03 14.71
#